data_c4b7f9defbeefc34a2ddc2a9a62ee158
#
_entry.id   c4b7f9defbeefc34a2ddc2a9a62ee158
#
_cell.length_a   1.000
_cell.length_b   1.000
_cell.length_c   1.000
_cell.angle_alpha   90.00
_cell.angle_beta   90.00
_cell.angle_gamma   90.00
#
_symmetry.space_group_name_H-M   'P 1'
#
loop_
_entity.id
_entity.type
_entity.pdbx_description
1 polymer ?
#
loop_
_entity_poly.entity_id
_entity_poly.type
_entity_poly.pdbx_seq_one_letter_code
_entity_poly.pdbx_strand_id
1 'polypeptide(L)'
;MVHVYGIPNCSSVKNALTWLKENNVAFEFHDFKKEGITAVKLREWLKTSLLETILNKKSIAYKNLSAFEQQKTAQKNEAIKLMQTYTNLIKRPVVEIDGTVLHGFNKEEFKIAFGKK
;
A
#
# COMPACT_ATOMS: atom_id res chain seq x y z
N MET A 1 4.59 6.16 15.73
CA MET A 1 4.99 4.82 15.25
C MET A 1 4.74 4.71 13.75
N VAL A 2 5.70 4.18 13.04
CA VAL A 2 5.58 3.95 11.60
C VAL A 2 4.87 2.62 11.36
N HIS A 3 3.90 2.59 10.47
CA HIS A 3 3.19 1.36 10.10
C HIS A 3 3.46 1.04 8.63
N VAL A 4 3.86 -0.19 8.35
CA VAL A 4 4.14 -0.67 7.00
C VAL A 4 3.15 -1.78 6.66
N TYR A 5 2.43 -1.62 5.56
CA TYR A 5 1.41 -2.59 5.11
C TYR A 5 1.89 -3.25 3.81
N GLY A 6 1.81 -4.55 3.76
CA GLY A 6 2.22 -5.29 2.56
C GLY A 6 2.22 -6.79 2.77
N ILE A 7 3.05 -7.47 1.99
CA ILE A 7 3.25 -8.92 2.10
C ILE A 7 4.76 -9.20 2.20
N PRO A 8 5.18 -10.22 2.96
CA PRO A 8 6.61 -10.44 3.23
C PRO A 8 7.44 -10.82 1.99
N ASN A 9 6.83 -11.47 1.01
CA ASN A 9 7.54 -11.95 -0.18
C ASN A 9 7.47 -11.01 -1.39
N CYS A 10 7.32 -9.72 -1.14
CA CYS A 10 7.33 -8.68 -2.16
C CYS A 10 8.68 -7.94 -2.10
N SER A 11 9.40 -7.83 -3.22
CA SER A 11 10.71 -7.18 -3.23
C SER A 11 10.67 -5.72 -2.80
N SER A 12 9.65 -4.96 -3.21
CA SER A 12 9.47 -3.57 -2.79
C SER A 12 9.26 -3.46 -1.28
N VAL A 13 8.50 -4.38 -0.70
CA VAL A 13 8.28 -4.44 0.76
C VAL A 13 9.59 -4.76 1.46
N LYS A 14 10.32 -5.78 1.00
CA LYS A 14 11.61 -6.14 1.58
C LYS A 14 12.59 -4.98 1.55
N ASN A 15 12.66 -4.27 0.43
CA ASN A 15 13.56 -3.12 0.27
C ASN A 15 13.17 -1.99 1.23
N ALA A 16 11.89 -1.73 1.39
CA ALA A 16 11.40 -0.71 2.33
C ALA A 16 11.77 -1.07 3.77
N LEU A 17 11.51 -2.31 4.18
CA LEU A 17 11.84 -2.76 5.53
C LEU A 17 13.34 -2.71 5.80
N THR A 18 14.15 -3.10 4.84
CA THR A 18 15.62 -3.02 4.94
C THR A 18 16.06 -1.57 5.13
N TRP A 19 15.53 -0.66 4.31
CA TRP A 19 15.86 0.76 4.42
C TRP A 19 15.51 1.32 5.80
N LEU A 20 14.32 0.98 6.31
CA LEU A 20 13.90 1.44 7.65
C LEU A 20 14.83 0.93 8.74
N LYS A 21 15.20 -0.35 8.68
CA LYS A 21 16.14 -0.93 9.64
C LYS A 21 17.52 -0.28 9.58
N GLU A 22 18.03 -0.07 8.38
CA GLU A 22 19.34 0.56 8.17
C GLU A 22 19.38 2.00 8.65
N ASN A 23 18.25 2.68 8.65
CA ASN A 23 18.13 4.06 9.11
C ASN A 23 17.59 4.18 10.54
N ASN A 24 17.55 3.07 11.28
CA ASN A 24 17.15 3.02 12.69
C ASN A 24 15.74 3.56 12.94
N VAL A 25 14.83 3.32 11.98
CA VAL A 25 13.42 3.71 12.12
C VAL A 25 12.63 2.52 12.67
N ALA A 26 12.03 2.68 13.84
CA ALA A 26 11.14 1.65 14.39
C ALA A 26 9.83 1.63 13.61
N PHE A 27 9.33 0.44 13.32
CA PHE A 27 8.09 0.27 12.58
C PHE A 27 7.33 -0.98 13.03
N GLU A 28 6.04 -1.00 12.71
CA GLU A 28 5.19 -2.17 12.88
C GLU A 28 4.75 -2.64 11.48
N PHE A 29 4.97 -3.92 11.18
CA PHE A 29 4.62 -4.50 9.89
C PHE A 29 3.25 -5.19 9.96
N HIS A 30 2.39 -4.88 8.99
CA HIS A 30 1.05 -5.47 8.86
C HIS A 30 1.00 -6.29 7.57
N ASP A 31 0.83 -7.60 7.72
CA ASP A 31 0.78 -8.54 6.61
C ASP A 31 -0.65 -8.66 6.09
N PHE A 32 -0.90 -8.22 4.87
CA PHE A 32 -2.23 -8.28 4.25
C PHE A 32 -2.79 -9.69 4.19
N LYS A 33 -1.94 -10.70 4.03
CA LYS A 33 -2.40 -12.10 3.94
C LYS A 33 -2.87 -12.63 5.27
N LYS A 34 -2.27 -12.18 6.36
CA LYS A 34 -2.63 -12.61 7.72
C LYS A 34 -3.76 -11.79 8.30
N GLU A 35 -3.69 -10.48 8.13
CA GLU A 35 -4.60 -9.54 8.79
C GLU A 35 -5.70 -9.02 7.87
N GLY A 36 -5.52 -9.10 6.55
CA GLY A 36 -6.40 -8.45 5.59
C GLY A 36 -6.25 -6.94 5.67
N ILE A 37 -7.25 -6.24 5.17
CA ILE A 37 -7.33 -4.78 5.25
C ILE A 37 -8.79 -4.37 5.41
N THR A 38 -9.07 -3.42 6.27
CA THR A 38 -10.44 -2.96 6.49
C THR A 38 -10.83 -1.87 5.50
N ALA A 39 -12.12 -1.75 5.24
CA ALA A 39 -12.65 -0.66 4.44
C ALA A 39 -12.37 0.69 5.09
N VAL A 40 -12.42 0.75 6.42
CA VAL A 40 -12.12 1.98 7.19
C VAL A 40 -10.69 2.44 6.89
N LYS A 41 -9.72 1.53 6.93
CA LYS A 41 -8.32 1.86 6.66
C LYS A 41 -8.12 2.33 5.21
N LEU A 42 -8.73 1.65 4.25
CA LEU A 42 -8.66 2.06 2.84
C LEU A 42 -9.27 3.44 2.64
N ARG A 43 -10.39 3.75 3.30
CA ARG A 43 -11.01 5.07 3.23
C ARG A 43 -10.14 6.15 3.87
N GLU A 44 -9.43 5.81 4.95
CA GLU A 44 -8.45 6.74 5.55
C GLU A 44 -7.37 7.11 4.54
N TRP A 45 -6.81 6.12 3.86
CA TRP A 45 -5.77 6.38 2.84
C TRP A 45 -6.33 7.21 1.69
N LEU A 46 -7.57 6.98 1.30
CA LEU A 46 -8.21 7.71 0.20
C LEU A 46 -8.55 9.16 0.54
N LYS A 47 -8.46 9.56 1.81
CA LYS A 47 -8.63 10.97 2.19
C LYS A 47 -7.48 11.84 1.67
N THR A 48 -6.28 11.29 1.58
CA THR A 48 -5.08 12.04 1.18
C THR A 48 -4.40 11.48 -0.06
N SER A 49 -4.81 10.31 -0.54
CA SER A 49 -4.21 9.65 -1.70
C SER A 49 -5.27 9.38 -2.76
N LEU A 50 -4.87 9.44 -4.01
CA LEU A 50 -5.76 9.13 -5.13
C LEU A 50 -6.00 7.62 -5.23
N LEU A 51 -7.19 7.22 -5.63
CA LEU A 51 -7.51 5.81 -5.85
C LEU A 51 -6.53 5.17 -6.84
N GLU A 52 -6.19 5.87 -7.91
CA GLU A 52 -5.24 5.37 -8.92
C GLU A 52 -3.82 5.18 -8.38
N THR A 53 -3.49 5.82 -7.25
CA THR A 53 -2.20 5.63 -6.58
C THR A 53 -2.23 4.35 -5.73
N ILE A 54 -3.34 4.09 -5.06
CA ILE A 54 -3.49 2.92 -4.17
C ILE A 54 -3.74 1.65 -4.98
N LEU A 55 -4.64 1.72 -5.96
CA LEU A 55 -4.99 0.60 -6.83
C LEU A 55 -3.92 0.46 -7.92
N ASN A 56 -3.18 -0.63 -7.89
CA ASN A 56 -2.12 -0.86 -8.86
C ASN A 56 -2.65 -1.56 -10.11
N LYS A 57 -2.99 -0.77 -11.13
CA LYS A 57 -3.49 -1.29 -12.41
C LYS A 57 -2.43 -2.03 -13.22
N LYS A 58 -1.16 -1.91 -12.84
CA LYS A 58 -0.05 -2.63 -13.49
C LYS A 58 0.16 -4.01 -12.87
N SER A 59 -0.53 -4.33 -11.78
CA SER A 59 -0.36 -5.61 -11.08
C SER A 59 -0.95 -6.76 -11.89
N ILE A 60 -0.41 -7.95 -11.66
CA ILE A 60 -0.96 -9.19 -12.22
C ILE A 60 -2.39 -9.38 -11.69
N ALA A 61 -2.61 -9.06 -10.42
CA ALA A 61 -3.93 -9.17 -9.80
C ALA A 61 -4.98 -8.36 -10.57
N TYR A 62 -4.64 -7.12 -10.98
CA TYR A 62 -5.56 -6.30 -11.76
C TYR A 62 -5.82 -6.90 -13.15
N LYS A 63 -4.77 -7.36 -13.82
CA LYS A 63 -4.89 -7.99 -15.15
C LYS A 63 -5.73 -9.26 -15.12
N ASN A 64 -5.77 -9.95 -13.98
CA ASN A 64 -6.56 -11.16 -13.80
C ASN A 64 -8.03 -10.88 -13.45
N LEU A 65 -8.40 -9.64 -13.15
CA LEU A 65 -9.79 -9.28 -12.96
C LEU A 65 -10.55 -9.41 -14.28
N SER A 66 -11.84 -9.79 -14.21
CA SER A 66 -12.71 -9.76 -15.37
C SER A 66 -12.88 -8.32 -15.86
N ALA A 67 -13.28 -8.15 -17.12
CA ALA A 67 -13.56 -6.82 -17.66
C ALA A 67 -14.60 -6.08 -16.81
N PHE A 68 -15.61 -6.81 -16.32
CA PHE A 68 -16.65 -6.26 -15.46
C PHE A 68 -16.07 -5.75 -14.13
N GLU A 69 -15.21 -6.54 -13.50
CA GLU A 69 -14.55 -6.14 -12.25
C GLU A 69 -13.62 -4.94 -12.48
N GLN A 70 -12.88 -4.92 -13.60
CA GLN A 70 -12.02 -3.77 -13.92
C GLN A 70 -12.83 -2.49 -14.06
N GLN A 71 -14.00 -2.56 -14.71
CA GLN A 71 -14.90 -1.39 -14.85
C GLN A 71 -15.40 -0.92 -13.47
N LYS A 72 -15.67 -1.85 -12.57
CA LYS A 72 -16.15 -1.50 -11.21
C LYS A 72 -15.11 -0.73 -10.41
N THR A 73 -13.82 -0.86 -10.72
CA THR A 73 -12.77 -0.12 -10.00
C THR A 73 -12.86 1.39 -10.21
N ALA A 74 -13.64 1.87 -11.18
CA ALA A 74 -13.88 3.30 -11.36
C ALA A 74 -14.74 3.88 -10.22
N GLN A 75 -15.48 3.03 -9.50
CA GLN A 75 -16.31 3.43 -8.37
C GLN A 75 -15.56 3.14 -7.08
N LYS A 76 -15.39 4.17 -6.24
CA LYS A 76 -14.62 4.09 -4.99
C LYS A 76 -15.04 2.92 -4.10
N ASN A 77 -16.34 2.79 -3.82
CA ASN A 77 -16.82 1.74 -2.91
C ASN A 77 -16.60 0.34 -3.49
N GLU A 78 -16.75 0.18 -4.81
CA GLU A 78 -16.51 -1.10 -5.47
C GLU A 78 -15.01 -1.43 -5.51
N ALA A 79 -14.17 -0.43 -5.74
CA ALA A 79 -12.72 -0.59 -5.71
C ALA A 79 -12.26 -1.04 -4.31
N ILE A 80 -12.83 -0.46 -3.26
CA ILE A 80 -12.52 -0.83 -1.87
C ILE A 80 -12.84 -2.33 -1.64
N LYS A 81 -14.02 -2.77 -2.07
CA LYS A 81 -14.41 -4.18 -1.91
C LYS A 81 -13.45 -5.12 -2.65
N LEU A 82 -13.08 -4.76 -3.86
CA LEU A 82 -12.14 -5.56 -4.66
C LEU A 82 -10.75 -5.61 -4.02
N MET A 83 -10.27 -4.49 -3.49
CA MET A 83 -8.96 -4.44 -2.81
C MET A 83 -8.98 -5.25 -1.51
N GLN A 84 -10.11 -5.34 -0.82
CA GLN A 84 -10.25 -6.21 0.35
C GLN A 84 -10.23 -7.69 -0.02
N THR A 85 -10.88 -8.04 -1.13
CA THR A 85 -10.92 -9.43 -1.63
C THR A 85 -9.57 -9.84 -2.21
N TYR A 86 -8.95 -8.96 -2.98
CA TYR A 86 -7.68 -9.21 -3.68
C TYR A 86 -6.67 -8.17 -3.24
N THR A 87 -6.03 -8.38 -2.09
CA THR A 87 -5.09 -7.40 -1.52
C THR A 87 -3.89 -7.14 -2.42
N ASN A 88 -3.58 -8.05 -3.35
CA ASN A 88 -2.53 -7.83 -4.33
C ASN A 88 -2.85 -6.71 -5.33
N LEU A 89 -4.09 -6.21 -5.35
CA LEU A 89 -4.46 -5.01 -6.10
C LEU A 89 -3.86 -3.74 -5.50
N ILE A 90 -3.54 -3.76 -4.21
CA ILE A 90 -3.02 -2.60 -3.50
C ILE A 90 -1.54 -2.45 -3.79
N LYS A 91 -1.12 -1.25 -4.18
CA LYS A 91 0.30 -0.93 -4.37
C LYS A 91 1.03 -1.07 -3.04
N ARG A 92 2.11 -1.84 -3.03
CA ARG A 92 2.86 -2.16 -1.81
C ARG A 92 4.30 -1.63 -1.88
N PRO A 93 4.87 -1.30 -0.74
CA PRO A 93 4.23 -1.18 0.58
C PRO A 93 3.40 0.09 0.69
N VAL A 94 2.47 0.14 1.65
CA VAL A 94 1.85 1.38 2.10
C VAL A 94 2.49 1.72 3.44
N VAL A 95 3.05 2.91 3.58
CA VAL A 95 3.76 3.33 4.79
C VAL A 95 3.10 4.55 5.39
N GLU A 96 2.66 4.42 6.63
CA GLU A 96 2.05 5.52 7.40
C GLU A 96 3.08 6.12 8.33
N ILE A 97 3.24 7.46 8.26
CA ILE A 97 4.16 8.23 9.10
C ILE A 97 3.47 9.56 9.46
N ASP A 98 3.14 9.76 10.71
CA ASP A 98 2.66 11.07 11.22
C ASP A 98 1.64 11.77 10.30
N GLY A 99 0.61 11.04 9.88
CA GLY A 99 -0.43 11.57 9.01
C GLY A 99 -0.08 11.58 7.52
N THR A 100 1.13 11.21 7.16
CA THR A 100 1.58 11.07 5.77
C THR A 100 1.50 9.60 5.35
N VAL A 101 1.09 9.34 4.12
CA VAL A 101 1.01 7.99 3.57
C VAL A 101 1.86 7.91 2.32
N LEU A 102 2.82 6.97 2.32
CA LEU A 102 3.67 6.70 1.16
C LEU A 102 3.20 5.43 0.46
N HIS A 103 3.31 5.40 -0.86
CA HIS A 103 2.89 4.27 -1.67
C HIS A 103 4.05 3.75 -2.52
N GLY A 104 4.38 2.47 -2.35
CA GLY A 104 5.55 1.86 -2.97
C GLY A 104 6.82 2.24 -2.24
N PHE A 105 7.95 1.74 -2.70
CA PHE A 105 9.25 2.09 -2.14
C PHE A 105 10.02 2.95 -3.13
N ASN A 106 10.37 4.15 -2.70
CA ASN A 106 11.26 5.04 -3.41
C ASN A 106 12.22 5.63 -2.38
N LYS A 107 13.50 5.36 -2.55
CA LYS A 107 14.53 5.74 -1.58
C LYS A 107 14.56 7.25 -1.34
N GLU A 108 14.42 8.05 -2.38
CA GLU A 108 14.44 9.52 -2.26
C GLU A 108 13.21 10.04 -1.49
N GLU A 109 12.03 9.48 -1.79
CA GLU A 109 10.81 9.83 -1.04
C GLU A 109 10.93 9.47 0.44
N PHE A 110 11.52 8.30 0.73
CA PHE A 110 11.73 7.86 2.11
C PHE A 110 12.72 8.78 2.83
N LYS A 111 13.80 9.18 2.17
CA LYS A 111 14.75 10.14 2.75
C LYS A 111 14.07 11.45 3.15
N ILE A 112 13.24 11.98 2.27
CA ILE A 112 12.51 13.22 2.51
C ILE A 112 11.51 13.03 3.64
N ALA A 113 10.69 11.98 3.57
CA ALA A 113 9.62 11.74 4.55
C ALA A 113 10.16 11.51 5.96
N PHE A 114 11.32 10.84 6.09
CA PHE A 114 11.92 10.52 7.39
C PHE A 114 13.00 11.52 7.82
N GLY A 115 13.24 12.57 7.05
CA GLY A 115 14.24 13.58 7.38
C GLY A 115 15.67 13.04 7.34
N LYS A 116 15.95 12.06 6.50
CA LYS A 116 17.27 11.46 6.33
C LYS A 116 18.00 12.08 5.13
N LYS A 117 19.31 12.03 5.16
CA LYS A 117 20.15 12.59 4.06
C LYS A 117 20.81 11.49 3.23
#